data_96e10cc6559a26b8e8ab6d61dd66cdf5
#
_entry.id   96e10cc6559a26b8e8ab6d61dd66cdf5
#
_cell.length_a   1.000
_cell.length_b   1.000
_cell.length_c   1.000
_cell.angle_alpha   90.00
_cell.angle_beta   90.00
_cell.angle_gamma   90.00
#
_symmetry.space_group_name_H-M   'P 1'
#
loop_
_entity.id
_entity.type
_entity.pdbx_description
1 polymer ?
#
loop_
_entity_poly.entity_id
_entity_poly.type
_entity_poly.pdbx_seq_one_letter_code
_entity_poly.pdbx_strand_id
1 'polypeptide(L)'
;MTSLPEPRPGQKKLGLVIDLDICVGCHACATACKEWNTSGFAGPLPDFNPYGAGAWGVWFNRVHSFEEGDGEGARTVYFPKSCLHCEEPACVTVCPTGASYKRAEDGIVLVNEEICIGCKLCSWACPYGAREFDEDAGVMKKCTLCIDRIYNENLAEEDRLPACVMVCPVSARHFGDLGDPDSDVSRMVADRHGADLLPELGYKPVNKSLPPRPNRQAPRPPVADQPKPADDVSISERLARWADRVLSR
;
A
#
# COMPACT_ATOMS: atom_id res chain seq x y z
N MET A 1 -25.64 6.86 -14.75
CA MET A 1 -24.16 6.84 -14.82
C MET A 1 -23.68 8.15 -14.27
N THR A 2 -22.74 8.13 -13.34
CA THR A 2 -22.18 9.34 -12.72
C THR A 2 -21.14 9.94 -13.66
N SER A 3 -21.26 11.25 -13.95
CA SER A 3 -20.27 11.97 -14.74
C SER A 3 -19.01 12.23 -13.92
N LEU A 4 -17.86 12.23 -14.59
CA LEU A 4 -16.62 12.69 -14.00
C LEU A 4 -16.55 14.23 -14.06
N PRO A 5 -15.90 14.89 -13.09
CA PRO A 5 -15.64 16.31 -13.18
C PRO A 5 -14.74 16.61 -14.39
N GLU A 6 -14.97 17.76 -15.03
CA GLU A 6 -14.12 18.19 -16.13
C GLU A 6 -12.69 18.49 -15.61
N PRO A 7 -11.65 17.96 -16.28
CA PRO A 7 -10.27 18.27 -15.93
C PRO A 7 -10.00 19.79 -16.05
N ARG A 8 -9.32 20.35 -15.06
CA ARG A 8 -8.93 21.78 -15.06
C ARG A 8 -7.41 21.91 -15.08
N PRO A 9 -6.85 22.88 -15.81
CA PRO A 9 -5.44 23.20 -15.72
C PRO A 9 -5.05 23.55 -14.26
N GLY A 10 -3.95 22.99 -13.77
CA GLY A 10 -3.49 23.22 -12.39
C GLY A 10 -4.36 22.59 -11.30
N GLN A 11 -5.26 21.66 -11.66
CA GLN A 11 -6.06 20.92 -10.67
C GLN A 11 -5.15 20.08 -9.80
N LYS A 12 -5.35 20.17 -8.48
CA LYS A 12 -4.68 19.27 -7.53
C LYS A 12 -5.01 17.80 -7.82
N LYS A 13 -4.00 16.95 -7.70
CA LYS A 13 -4.13 15.50 -7.81
C LYS A 13 -3.45 14.86 -6.60
N LEU A 14 -4.16 14.86 -5.48
CA LEU A 14 -3.61 14.30 -4.26
C LEU A 14 -3.48 12.78 -4.37
N GLY A 15 -2.31 12.28 -4.03
CA GLY A 15 -2.01 10.86 -4.16
C GLY A 15 -0.84 10.39 -3.30
N LEU A 16 -0.61 9.10 -3.38
CA LEU A 16 0.50 8.42 -2.70
C LEU A 16 1.58 8.03 -3.70
N VAL A 17 2.82 8.19 -3.30
CA VAL A 17 3.97 7.57 -3.95
C VAL A 17 4.54 6.53 -3.00
N ILE A 18 4.71 5.31 -3.49
CA ILE A 18 5.16 4.18 -2.68
C ILE A 18 6.50 3.69 -3.21
N ASP A 19 7.54 3.81 -2.40
CA ASP A 19 8.88 3.32 -2.75
C ASP A 19 9.00 1.84 -2.40
N LEU A 20 8.95 0.99 -3.43
CA LEU A 20 9.04 -0.46 -3.29
C LEU A 20 10.48 -0.92 -2.98
N ASP A 21 11.48 -0.06 -3.20
CA ASP A 21 12.89 -0.37 -2.93
C ASP A 21 13.21 -0.43 -1.44
N ILE A 22 12.51 0.39 -0.65
CA ILE A 22 12.75 0.50 0.79
C ILE A 22 11.62 -0.08 1.66
N CYS A 23 10.52 -0.50 1.05
CA CYS A 23 9.42 -1.12 1.79
C CYS A 23 9.86 -2.46 2.38
N VAL A 24 9.70 -2.62 3.69
CA VAL A 24 10.10 -3.82 4.44
C VAL A 24 8.94 -4.77 4.76
N GLY A 25 7.74 -4.51 4.22
CA GLY A 25 6.59 -5.40 4.41
C GLY A 25 6.05 -5.49 5.85
N CYS A 26 6.30 -4.53 6.71
CA CYS A 26 5.98 -4.58 8.14
C CYS A 26 4.48 -4.48 8.48
N HIS A 27 3.60 -4.22 7.51
CA HIS A 27 2.15 -4.04 7.66
C HIS A 27 1.69 -2.88 8.57
N ALA A 28 2.58 -2.08 9.16
CA ALA A 28 2.20 -0.95 10.00
C ALA A 28 1.20 -0.01 9.30
N CYS A 29 1.41 0.25 8.00
CA CYS A 29 0.50 1.06 7.20
C CYS A 29 -0.90 0.44 7.01
N ALA A 30 -1.02 -0.88 6.98
CA ALA A 30 -2.31 -1.56 6.89
C ALA A 30 -3.06 -1.47 8.23
N THR A 31 -2.36 -1.70 9.34
CA THR A 31 -2.92 -1.61 10.69
C THR A 31 -3.37 -0.20 11.02
N ALA A 32 -2.54 0.82 10.81
CA ALA A 32 -2.91 2.21 11.08
C ALA A 32 -4.07 2.70 10.19
N CYS A 33 -4.11 2.24 8.93
CA CYS A 33 -5.24 2.51 8.04
C CYS A 33 -6.53 1.88 8.56
N LYS A 34 -6.46 0.63 9.05
CA LYS A 34 -7.59 -0.08 9.65
C LYS A 34 -8.10 0.62 10.88
N GLU A 35 -7.21 0.97 11.78
CA GLU A 35 -7.54 1.65 13.04
C GLU A 35 -8.21 3.01 12.80
N TRP A 36 -7.68 3.80 11.86
CA TRP A 36 -8.19 5.14 11.59
C TRP A 36 -9.51 5.13 10.80
N ASN A 37 -9.63 4.31 9.76
CA ASN A 37 -10.71 4.43 8.78
C ASN A 37 -11.82 3.39 8.94
N THR A 38 -11.54 2.23 9.51
CA THR A 38 -12.47 1.10 9.54
C THR A 38 -12.38 0.32 10.85
N SER A 39 -12.41 1.05 11.97
CA SER A 39 -12.41 0.47 13.32
C SER A 39 -13.43 -0.66 13.44
N GLY A 40 -13.18 -1.61 14.31
CA GLY A 40 -14.06 -2.76 14.53
C GLY A 40 -13.38 -4.08 14.28
N PHE A 41 -14.14 -5.16 14.41
CA PHE A 41 -13.62 -6.51 14.30
C PHE A 41 -13.05 -6.77 12.90
N ALA A 42 -11.85 -7.30 12.87
CA ALA A 42 -11.24 -7.81 11.65
C ALA A 42 -10.46 -9.08 11.97
N GLY A 43 -10.58 -10.06 11.11
CA GLY A 43 -9.69 -11.22 11.11
C GLY A 43 -8.29 -10.85 10.63
N PRO A 44 -7.35 -11.78 10.69
CA PRO A 44 -6.00 -11.57 10.17
C PRO A 44 -6.05 -11.24 8.68
N LEU A 45 -5.12 -10.37 8.23
CA LEU A 45 -4.92 -10.13 6.81
C LEU A 45 -4.51 -11.43 6.11
N PRO A 46 -5.24 -11.88 5.08
CA PRO A 46 -4.85 -13.05 4.32
C PRO A 46 -3.72 -12.69 3.35
N ASP A 47 -2.49 -12.60 3.85
CA ASP A 47 -1.32 -12.24 3.05
C ASP A 47 -1.02 -13.24 1.94
N PHE A 48 -1.35 -14.51 2.18
CA PHE A 48 -1.03 -15.60 1.26
C PHE A 48 -2.20 -16.08 0.42
N ASN A 49 -3.42 -15.62 0.71
CA ASN A 49 -4.59 -15.99 -0.06
C ASN A 49 -5.60 -14.83 -0.13
N PRO A 50 -5.34 -13.83 -0.98
CA PRO A 50 -6.25 -12.69 -1.14
C PRO A 50 -7.64 -13.11 -1.71
N TYR A 51 -7.76 -14.33 -2.21
CA TYR A 51 -9.00 -14.92 -2.73
C TYR A 51 -9.60 -16.00 -1.82
N GLY A 52 -8.95 -16.29 -0.69
CA GLY A 52 -9.43 -17.29 0.27
C GLY A 52 -10.68 -16.83 1.00
N ALA A 53 -11.52 -17.77 1.36
CA ALA A 53 -12.61 -17.52 2.29
C ALA A 53 -12.01 -17.09 3.64
N GLY A 54 -12.26 -15.85 4.08
CA GLY A 54 -11.85 -15.44 5.41
C GLY A 54 -11.22 -14.05 5.57
N ALA A 55 -11.28 -13.17 4.56
CA ALA A 55 -11.01 -11.76 4.78
C ALA A 55 -12.14 -11.17 5.64
N TRP A 56 -11.96 -11.18 6.94
CA TRP A 56 -12.94 -10.66 7.88
C TRP A 56 -12.73 -9.17 8.08
N GLY A 57 -13.80 -8.41 7.89
CA GLY A 57 -13.78 -6.96 8.01
C GLY A 57 -13.20 -6.23 6.81
N VAL A 58 -13.32 -4.92 6.85
CA VAL A 58 -12.93 -4.01 5.77
C VAL A 58 -11.48 -3.59 5.92
N TRP A 59 -10.66 -3.81 4.89
CA TRP A 59 -9.25 -3.41 4.84
C TRP A 59 -8.98 -2.57 3.60
N PHE A 60 -8.67 -1.29 3.77
CA PHE A 60 -8.38 -0.39 2.65
C PHE A 60 -6.96 -0.52 2.10
N ASN A 61 -6.07 -1.10 2.86
CA ASN A 61 -4.67 -1.26 2.51
C ASN A 61 -4.20 -2.66 2.86
N ARG A 62 -3.50 -3.30 1.92
CA ARG A 62 -2.89 -4.62 2.08
C ARG A 62 -1.47 -4.57 1.56
N VAL A 63 -0.57 -5.33 2.16
CA VAL A 63 0.81 -5.46 1.69
C VAL A 63 0.96 -6.86 1.11
N HIS A 64 1.21 -6.93 -0.18
CA HIS A 64 1.51 -8.20 -0.87
C HIS A 64 3.02 -8.39 -0.94
N SER A 65 3.46 -9.63 -0.99
CA SER A 65 4.86 -9.99 -1.20
C SER A 65 5.03 -10.76 -2.50
N PHE A 66 6.05 -10.44 -3.23
CA PHE A 66 6.42 -11.09 -4.49
C PHE A 66 7.89 -11.42 -4.46
N GLU A 67 8.25 -12.57 -5.00
CA GLU A 67 9.64 -12.91 -5.25
C GLU A 67 10.03 -12.46 -6.66
N GLU A 68 11.14 -11.74 -6.76
CA GLU A 68 11.70 -11.26 -8.02
C GLU A 68 13.10 -11.83 -8.21
N GLY A 69 13.37 -12.40 -9.40
CA GLY A 69 14.63 -13.02 -9.74
C GLY A 69 14.73 -14.49 -9.31
N ASP A 70 15.83 -15.11 -9.69
CA ASP A 70 16.11 -16.53 -9.42
C ASP A 70 17.45 -16.72 -8.68
N GLY A 71 17.55 -17.83 -7.94
CA GLY A 71 18.78 -18.25 -7.27
C GLY A 71 19.30 -17.22 -6.26
N GLU A 72 20.61 -16.96 -6.28
CA GLU A 72 21.26 -16.04 -5.33
C GLU A 72 20.87 -14.55 -5.54
N GLY A 73 20.25 -14.24 -6.69
CA GLY A 73 19.76 -12.90 -7.00
C GLY A 73 18.30 -12.67 -6.58
N ALA A 74 17.61 -13.68 -6.07
CA ALA A 74 16.22 -13.56 -5.65
C ALA A 74 16.06 -12.57 -4.50
N ARG A 75 15.01 -11.76 -4.58
CA ARG A 75 14.63 -10.85 -3.50
C ARG A 75 13.13 -10.82 -3.33
N THR A 76 12.67 -10.53 -2.13
CA THR A 76 11.26 -10.27 -1.85
C THR A 76 10.98 -8.79 -2.05
N VAL A 77 10.00 -8.49 -2.89
CA VAL A 77 9.46 -7.13 -3.08
C VAL A 77 8.12 -7.04 -2.39
N TYR A 78 7.96 -6.07 -1.53
CA TYR A 78 6.69 -5.79 -0.85
C TYR A 78 5.93 -4.71 -1.58
N PHE A 79 4.66 -4.98 -1.86
CA PHE A 79 3.77 -4.10 -2.61
C PHE A 79 2.56 -3.69 -1.77
N PRO A 80 2.61 -2.55 -1.07
CA PRO A 80 1.46 -2.01 -0.36
C PRO A 80 0.41 -1.50 -1.35
N LYS A 81 -0.75 -2.14 -1.38
CA LYS A 81 -1.84 -1.87 -2.32
C LYS A 81 -3.06 -1.29 -1.62
N SER A 82 -3.56 -0.19 -2.16
CA SER A 82 -4.81 0.46 -1.76
C SER A 82 -5.52 1.03 -3.00
N CYS A 83 -6.60 1.80 -2.82
CA CYS A 83 -7.21 2.51 -3.95
C CYS A 83 -6.20 3.46 -4.61
N LEU A 84 -6.18 3.50 -5.93
CA LEU A 84 -5.22 4.29 -6.71
C LEU A 84 -5.76 5.67 -7.12
N HIS A 85 -6.98 6.01 -6.73
CA HIS A 85 -7.65 7.29 -7.02
C HIS A 85 -7.55 7.74 -8.47
N CYS A 86 -7.80 6.81 -9.40
CA CYS A 86 -7.63 6.96 -10.85
C CYS A 86 -8.18 8.29 -11.41
N GLU A 87 -7.58 8.79 -12.49
CA GLU A 87 -8.12 9.94 -13.21
C GLU A 87 -9.39 9.57 -13.96
N GLU A 88 -9.43 8.38 -14.52
CA GLU A 88 -10.59 7.81 -15.22
C GLU A 88 -11.16 6.60 -14.45
N PRO A 89 -11.81 6.82 -13.30
CA PRO A 89 -12.21 5.74 -12.41
C PRO A 89 -13.50 5.05 -12.92
N ALA A 90 -13.38 3.86 -13.52
CA ALA A 90 -14.54 3.07 -13.95
C ALA A 90 -15.53 2.81 -12.79
N CYS A 91 -15.02 2.70 -11.58
CA CYS A 91 -15.85 2.51 -10.39
C CYS A 91 -16.77 3.70 -10.05
N VAL A 92 -16.52 4.88 -10.62
CA VAL A 92 -17.41 6.06 -10.54
C VAL A 92 -18.47 5.98 -11.63
N THR A 93 -18.06 5.73 -12.88
CA THR A 93 -18.97 5.75 -14.02
C THR A 93 -20.02 4.64 -13.99
N VAL A 94 -19.73 3.50 -13.34
CA VAL A 94 -20.69 2.40 -13.21
C VAL A 94 -21.64 2.55 -12.02
N CYS A 95 -21.47 3.56 -11.17
CA CYS A 95 -22.29 3.73 -9.98
C CYS A 95 -23.70 4.24 -10.34
N PRO A 96 -24.78 3.46 -10.08
CA PRO A 96 -26.12 3.87 -10.48
C PRO A 96 -26.69 5.01 -9.63
N THR A 97 -26.26 5.12 -8.36
CA THR A 97 -26.76 6.13 -7.43
C THR A 97 -25.89 7.38 -7.36
N GLY A 98 -24.69 7.35 -8.00
CA GLY A 98 -23.71 8.42 -7.83
C GLY A 98 -22.96 8.39 -6.49
N ALA A 99 -23.17 7.37 -5.68
CA ALA A 99 -22.46 7.21 -4.39
C ALA A 99 -20.95 7.18 -4.56
N SER A 100 -20.46 6.50 -5.60
CA SER A 100 -19.04 6.57 -5.95
C SER A 100 -18.79 7.80 -6.82
N TYR A 101 -17.95 8.71 -6.39
CA TYR A 101 -17.70 9.98 -7.09
C TYR A 101 -16.23 10.40 -7.00
N LYS A 102 -15.83 11.28 -7.91
CA LYS A 102 -14.51 11.92 -7.92
C LYS A 102 -14.66 13.38 -7.55
N ARG A 103 -13.86 13.85 -6.63
CA ARG A 103 -13.84 15.26 -6.22
C ARG A 103 -13.17 16.10 -7.30
N ALA A 104 -13.73 17.27 -7.56
CA ALA A 104 -13.18 18.21 -8.53
C ALA A 104 -11.99 19.02 -7.96
N GLU A 105 -11.90 19.15 -6.65
CA GLU A 105 -10.92 20.01 -5.97
C GLU A 105 -9.53 19.37 -5.93
N ASP A 106 -9.45 18.07 -5.73
CA ASP A 106 -8.21 17.36 -5.41
C ASP A 106 -8.07 15.99 -6.10
N GLY A 107 -9.07 15.60 -6.90
CA GLY A 107 -9.08 14.34 -7.63
C GLY A 107 -9.32 13.09 -6.79
N ILE A 108 -9.57 13.21 -5.49
CA ILE A 108 -9.82 12.07 -4.62
C ILE A 108 -11.13 11.39 -5.01
N VAL A 109 -11.09 10.08 -5.19
CA VAL A 109 -12.29 9.27 -5.43
C VAL A 109 -12.84 8.80 -4.09
N LEU A 110 -14.12 9.02 -3.84
CA LEU A 110 -14.80 8.68 -2.59
C LEU A 110 -16.06 7.84 -2.81
N VAL A 111 -16.66 7.40 -1.73
CA VAL A 111 -18.00 6.80 -1.67
C VAL A 111 -18.81 7.57 -0.63
N ASN A 112 -19.96 8.06 -1.04
CA ASN A 112 -20.96 8.57 -0.10
C ASN A 112 -21.78 7.37 0.41
N GLU A 113 -21.57 7.02 1.67
CA GLU A 113 -22.19 5.85 2.28
C GLU A 113 -23.72 6.00 2.45
N GLU A 114 -24.22 7.24 2.58
CA GLU A 114 -25.66 7.51 2.78
C GLU A 114 -26.53 7.15 1.56
N ILE A 115 -25.97 7.29 0.35
CA ILE A 115 -26.68 6.98 -0.89
C ILE A 115 -26.17 5.70 -1.58
N CYS A 116 -25.22 5.00 -0.94
CA CYS A 116 -24.71 3.72 -1.41
C CYS A 116 -25.72 2.61 -1.14
N ILE A 117 -26.11 1.87 -2.17
CA ILE A 117 -27.05 0.74 -2.06
C ILE A 117 -26.36 -0.63 -1.99
N GLY A 118 -25.04 -0.67 -1.83
CA GLY A 118 -24.28 -1.90 -1.70
C GLY A 118 -24.28 -2.84 -2.92
N CYS A 119 -24.62 -2.36 -4.11
CA CYS A 119 -24.79 -3.21 -5.32
C CYS A 119 -23.50 -3.86 -5.84
N LYS A 120 -22.33 -3.50 -5.30
CA LYS A 120 -20.98 -4.06 -5.61
C LYS A 120 -20.50 -3.84 -7.06
N LEU A 121 -21.22 -3.14 -7.93
CA LEU A 121 -20.80 -2.88 -9.32
C LEU A 121 -19.44 -2.18 -9.40
N CYS A 122 -19.16 -1.24 -8.50
CA CYS A 122 -17.89 -0.55 -8.43
C CYS A 122 -16.72 -1.46 -7.99
N SER A 123 -16.99 -2.54 -7.27
CA SER A 123 -15.99 -3.57 -6.94
C SER A 123 -15.63 -4.37 -8.19
N TRP A 124 -16.62 -4.77 -8.96
CA TRP A 124 -16.39 -5.52 -10.22
C TRP A 124 -15.68 -4.67 -11.28
N ALA A 125 -15.96 -3.37 -11.31
CA ALA A 125 -15.33 -2.46 -12.26
C ALA A 125 -13.91 -2.05 -11.87
N CYS A 126 -13.46 -2.36 -10.64
CA CYS A 126 -12.13 -2.01 -10.16
C CYS A 126 -11.12 -3.13 -10.44
N PRO A 127 -10.19 -2.99 -11.40
CA PRO A 127 -9.24 -4.06 -11.70
C PRO A 127 -8.20 -4.24 -10.60
N TYR A 128 -8.11 -3.28 -9.70
CA TYR A 128 -7.12 -3.29 -8.61
C TYR A 128 -7.65 -3.96 -7.33
N GLY A 129 -8.92 -4.40 -7.29
CA GLY A 129 -9.52 -5.01 -6.11
C GLY A 129 -9.52 -4.09 -4.88
N ALA A 130 -9.64 -2.78 -5.09
CA ALA A 130 -9.48 -1.78 -4.03
C ALA A 130 -10.82 -1.29 -3.46
N ARG A 131 -11.84 -2.13 -3.51
CA ARG A 131 -13.20 -1.85 -3.03
C ARG A 131 -13.67 -2.96 -2.13
N GLU A 132 -13.98 -2.63 -0.89
CA GLU A 132 -14.45 -3.55 0.13
C GLU A 132 -15.95 -3.37 0.35
N PHE A 133 -16.66 -4.45 0.57
CA PHE A 133 -18.05 -4.40 1.02
C PHE A 133 -18.07 -4.54 2.54
N ASP A 134 -18.69 -3.59 3.20
CA ASP A 134 -18.94 -3.62 4.63
C ASP A 134 -20.30 -4.32 4.83
N GLU A 135 -20.28 -5.53 5.35
CA GLU A 135 -21.48 -6.33 5.54
C GLU A 135 -22.37 -5.78 6.66
N ASP A 136 -21.79 -5.17 7.68
CA ASP A 136 -22.53 -4.59 8.80
C ASP A 136 -23.26 -3.31 8.38
N ALA A 137 -22.57 -2.45 7.60
CA ALA A 137 -23.16 -1.21 7.10
C ALA A 137 -23.95 -1.38 5.79
N GLY A 138 -23.78 -2.49 5.07
CA GLY A 138 -24.44 -2.74 3.79
C GLY A 138 -23.95 -1.86 2.63
N VAL A 139 -22.78 -1.26 2.74
CA VAL A 139 -22.25 -0.28 1.79
C VAL A 139 -20.85 -0.65 1.29
N MET A 140 -20.44 -0.03 0.19
CA MET A 140 -19.09 -0.15 -0.33
C MET A 140 -18.17 0.86 0.33
N LYS A 141 -16.99 0.41 0.74
CA LYS A 141 -15.93 1.24 1.34
C LYS A 141 -14.61 1.11 0.57
N LYS A 142 -13.72 2.07 0.74
CA LYS A 142 -12.39 2.08 0.14
C LYS A 142 -11.51 3.16 0.77
N CYS A 143 -10.21 3.13 0.46
CA CYS A 143 -9.27 4.17 0.86
C CYS A 143 -9.78 5.56 0.50
N THR A 144 -9.80 6.46 1.47
CA THR A 144 -10.25 7.86 1.34
C THR A 144 -9.08 8.85 1.25
N LEU A 145 -7.81 8.39 1.23
CA LEU A 145 -6.61 9.17 1.52
C LEU A 145 -6.66 9.87 2.88
N CYS A 146 -7.47 9.34 3.81
CA CYS A 146 -7.74 9.97 5.10
C CYS A 146 -8.15 11.44 4.96
N ILE A 147 -9.16 11.71 4.11
CA ILE A 147 -9.63 13.07 3.77
C ILE A 147 -10.00 13.86 5.03
N ASP A 148 -10.54 13.19 6.03
CA ASP A 148 -10.88 13.72 7.35
C ASP A 148 -9.65 14.18 8.15
N ARG A 149 -8.48 13.60 7.85
CA ARG A 149 -7.21 13.91 8.49
C ARG A 149 -6.43 14.98 7.73
N ILE A 150 -6.30 14.84 6.40
CA ILE A 150 -5.50 15.77 5.59
C ILE A 150 -6.09 17.19 5.52
N TYR A 151 -7.39 17.31 5.78
CA TYR A 151 -8.09 18.60 5.84
C TYR A 151 -8.48 19.02 7.27
N ASN A 152 -7.94 18.34 8.28
CA ASN A 152 -8.25 18.67 9.68
C ASN A 152 -7.40 19.86 10.16
N GLU A 153 -8.04 21.02 10.25
CA GLU A 153 -7.39 22.26 10.70
C GLU A 153 -6.97 22.23 12.17
N ASN A 154 -7.50 21.30 12.97
CA ASN A 154 -7.09 21.12 14.37
C ASN A 154 -5.77 20.34 14.51
N LEU A 155 -5.26 19.75 13.44
CA LEU A 155 -3.95 19.12 13.42
C LEU A 155 -2.89 20.13 12.97
N ALA A 156 -1.66 19.99 13.48
CA ALA A 156 -0.51 20.70 12.94
C ALA A 156 -0.32 20.33 11.46
N GLU A 157 0.20 21.24 10.65
CA GLU A 157 0.30 21.04 9.19
C GLU A 157 1.11 19.80 8.83
N GLU A 158 2.21 19.56 9.55
CA GLU A 158 3.06 18.37 9.41
C GLU A 158 2.35 17.05 9.73
N ASP A 159 1.25 17.10 10.51
CA ASP A 159 0.45 15.93 10.89
C ASP A 159 -0.75 15.69 9.97
N ARG A 160 -1.01 16.60 9.02
CA ARG A 160 -2.11 16.49 8.04
C ARG A 160 -1.77 15.52 6.92
N LEU A 161 -1.34 14.33 7.29
CA LEU A 161 -0.93 13.25 6.39
C LEU A 161 -1.83 12.02 6.56
N PRO A 162 -1.99 11.20 5.53
CA PRO A 162 -2.68 9.92 5.68
C PRO A 162 -2.04 9.04 6.76
N ALA A 163 -2.87 8.34 7.55
CA ALA A 163 -2.39 7.49 8.65
C ALA A 163 -1.32 6.49 8.22
N CYS A 164 -1.46 5.93 7.00
CA CYS A 164 -0.49 4.97 6.45
C CYS A 164 0.87 5.60 6.07
N VAL A 165 0.93 6.91 5.88
CA VAL A 165 2.18 7.66 5.65
C VAL A 165 2.87 7.93 6.97
N MET A 166 2.11 8.47 7.94
CA MET A 166 2.61 8.82 9.27
C MET A 166 3.30 7.66 9.99
N VAL A 167 2.74 6.46 9.86
CA VAL A 167 3.21 5.29 10.62
C VAL A 167 4.36 4.55 9.93
N CYS A 168 4.74 4.91 8.70
CA CYS A 168 5.73 4.15 7.94
C CYS A 168 7.15 4.31 8.53
N PRO A 169 7.73 3.27 9.15
CA PRO A 169 8.99 3.41 9.90
C PRO A 169 10.21 3.63 8.99
N VAL A 170 10.08 3.29 7.71
CA VAL A 170 11.16 3.43 6.71
C VAL A 170 10.85 4.52 5.68
N SER A 171 9.80 5.31 5.90
CA SER A 171 9.36 6.38 4.98
C SER A 171 9.19 5.92 3.53
N ALA A 172 8.69 4.69 3.32
CA ALA A 172 8.42 4.15 2.00
C ALA A 172 7.14 4.72 1.36
N ARG A 173 6.38 5.51 2.08
CA ARG A 173 5.12 6.12 1.62
C ARG A 173 5.22 7.63 1.69
N HIS A 174 4.93 8.26 0.58
CA HIS A 174 4.91 9.71 0.45
C HIS A 174 3.52 10.15 0.00
N PHE A 175 3.12 11.35 0.42
CA PHE A 175 1.83 11.93 0.08
C PHE A 175 2.05 13.35 -0.43
N GLY A 176 1.33 13.74 -1.47
CA GLY A 176 1.43 15.08 -2.01
C GLY A 176 0.58 15.30 -3.25
N ASP A 177 0.79 16.45 -3.88
CA ASP A 177 0.11 16.85 -5.10
C ASP A 177 0.89 16.40 -6.34
N LEU A 178 0.41 15.35 -6.98
CA LEU A 178 0.94 14.84 -8.25
C LEU A 178 0.45 15.63 -9.48
N GLY A 179 -0.41 16.63 -9.27
CA GLY A 179 -0.80 17.60 -10.28
C GLY A 179 0.17 18.78 -10.40
N ASP A 180 0.97 19.00 -9.36
CA ASP A 180 2.02 20.01 -9.34
C ASP A 180 3.37 19.36 -9.73
N PRO A 181 3.95 19.72 -10.89
CA PRO A 181 5.23 19.16 -11.33
C PRO A 181 6.40 19.49 -10.42
N ASP A 182 6.29 20.58 -9.65
CA ASP A 182 7.34 21.06 -8.75
C ASP A 182 7.21 20.48 -7.34
N SER A 183 6.19 19.69 -7.06
CA SER A 183 6.04 19.01 -5.78
C SER A 183 7.11 17.94 -5.57
N ASP A 184 7.44 17.66 -4.30
CA ASP A 184 8.43 16.63 -3.95
C ASP A 184 8.04 15.25 -4.47
N VAL A 185 6.75 14.91 -4.42
CA VAL A 185 6.26 13.62 -4.91
C VAL A 185 6.35 13.51 -6.44
N SER A 186 6.08 14.59 -7.18
CA SER A 186 6.20 14.61 -8.64
C SER A 186 7.67 14.49 -9.07
N ARG A 187 8.57 15.24 -8.42
CA ARG A 187 10.01 15.10 -8.65
C ARG A 187 10.50 13.68 -8.37
N MET A 188 10.07 13.09 -7.25
CA MET A 188 10.42 11.71 -6.89
C MET A 188 9.95 10.70 -7.94
N VAL A 189 8.74 10.87 -8.47
CA VAL A 189 8.20 10.02 -9.55
C VAL A 189 9.02 10.15 -10.83
N ALA A 190 9.39 11.38 -11.20
CA ALA A 190 10.22 11.63 -12.38
C ALA A 190 11.63 11.02 -12.24
N ASP A 191 12.30 11.27 -11.11
CA ASP A 191 13.68 10.82 -10.85
C ASP A 191 13.80 9.29 -10.73
N ARG A 192 12.76 8.64 -10.21
CA ARG A 192 12.75 7.21 -9.94
C ARG A 192 11.93 6.41 -10.96
N HIS A 193 11.48 7.05 -12.05
CA HIS A 193 10.63 6.41 -13.06
C HIS A 193 9.42 5.70 -12.48
N GLY A 194 8.66 6.44 -11.64
CA GLY A 194 7.46 5.91 -10.99
C GLY A 194 6.46 5.37 -12.00
N ALA A 195 5.93 4.19 -11.73
CA ALA A 195 5.09 3.44 -12.64
C ALA A 195 3.62 3.40 -12.20
N ASP A 196 2.74 3.30 -13.19
CA ASP A 196 1.34 2.99 -13.01
C ASP A 196 1.15 1.48 -12.88
N LEU A 197 0.24 1.08 -12.02
CA LEU A 197 -0.20 -0.32 -11.98
C LEU A 197 -1.17 -0.57 -13.13
N LEU A 198 -0.87 -1.55 -14.00
CA LEU A 198 -1.66 -1.96 -15.17
C LEU A 198 -2.01 -0.77 -16.10
N PRO A 199 -0.99 -0.06 -16.63
CA PRO A 199 -1.20 1.13 -17.46
C PRO A 199 -2.01 0.87 -18.74
N GLU A 200 -1.97 -0.37 -19.25
CA GLU A 200 -2.72 -0.81 -20.43
C GLU A 200 -4.23 -0.73 -20.28
N LEU A 201 -4.74 -0.68 -19.06
CA LEU A 201 -6.18 -0.55 -18.81
C LEU A 201 -6.71 0.88 -18.97
N GLY A 202 -5.84 1.88 -19.07
CA GLY A 202 -6.20 3.27 -19.36
C GLY A 202 -6.89 4.04 -18.23
N TYR A 203 -6.98 3.48 -17.01
CA TYR A 203 -7.63 4.16 -15.88
C TYR A 203 -6.81 5.29 -15.25
N LYS A 204 -5.56 5.45 -15.65
CA LYS A 204 -4.64 6.49 -15.22
C LYS A 204 -4.58 6.63 -13.68
N PRO A 205 -3.99 5.66 -12.97
CA PRO A 205 -3.78 5.76 -11.54
C PRO A 205 -3.09 7.06 -11.13
N VAL A 206 -3.61 7.74 -10.09
CA VAL A 206 -2.91 8.90 -9.51
C VAL A 206 -1.78 8.43 -8.61
N ASN A 207 -2.03 7.45 -7.75
CA ASN A 207 -0.97 6.86 -6.94
C ASN A 207 0.06 6.15 -7.81
N LYS A 208 1.35 6.35 -7.50
CA LYS A 208 2.48 5.79 -8.23
C LYS A 208 3.30 4.86 -7.36
N SER A 209 3.94 3.88 -8.00
CA SER A 209 4.92 3.01 -7.35
C SER A 209 6.30 3.28 -7.92
N LEU A 210 7.28 3.49 -7.04
CA LEU A 210 8.68 3.57 -7.45
C LEU A 210 9.24 2.15 -7.49
N PRO A 211 9.74 1.70 -8.64
CA PRO A 211 10.25 0.34 -8.77
C PRO A 211 11.47 0.12 -7.87
N PRO A 212 11.71 -1.11 -7.44
CA PRO A 212 12.93 -1.46 -6.75
C PRO A 212 14.14 -1.14 -7.64
N ARG A 213 15.20 -0.60 -7.05
CA ARG A 213 16.45 -0.40 -7.78
C ARG A 213 17.06 -1.75 -8.15
N PRO A 214 17.79 -1.81 -9.28
CA PRO A 214 18.53 -3.02 -9.62
C PRO A 214 19.38 -3.46 -8.43
N ASN A 215 19.30 -4.75 -8.10
CA ASN A 215 20.08 -5.29 -7.01
C ASN A 215 21.57 -5.04 -7.30
N ARG A 216 22.15 -4.06 -6.63
CA ARG A 216 23.60 -3.92 -6.60
C ARG A 216 24.12 -5.08 -5.78
N GLN A 217 24.41 -6.20 -6.43
CA GLN A 217 25.26 -7.19 -5.83
C GLN A 217 26.58 -6.48 -5.53
N ALA A 218 26.72 -6.01 -4.29
CA ALA A 218 28.07 -5.80 -3.79
C ALA A 218 28.76 -7.16 -3.97
N PRO A 219 29.92 -7.23 -4.67
CA PRO A 219 30.66 -8.46 -4.74
C PRO A 219 30.80 -8.92 -3.30
N ARG A 220 30.17 -10.06 -2.95
CA ARG A 220 30.38 -10.65 -1.65
C ARG A 220 31.88 -10.75 -1.48
N PRO A 221 32.47 -10.21 -0.41
CA PRO A 221 33.86 -10.50 -0.13
C PRO A 221 33.96 -12.02 -0.18
N PRO A 222 34.98 -12.59 -0.84
CA PRO A 222 35.14 -14.04 -0.90
C PRO A 222 34.94 -14.54 0.52
N VAL A 223 34.01 -15.47 0.71
CA VAL A 223 33.78 -16.11 2.00
C VAL A 223 35.14 -16.67 2.37
N ALA A 224 35.84 -15.97 3.29
CA ALA A 224 37.07 -16.50 3.84
C ALA A 224 36.71 -17.89 4.29
N ASP A 225 37.45 -18.90 3.81
CA ASP A 225 37.22 -20.30 4.15
C ASP A 225 36.81 -20.40 5.60
N GLN A 226 35.53 -20.47 5.86
CA GLN A 226 35.07 -20.75 7.20
C GLN A 226 35.64 -22.13 7.51
N PRO A 227 36.42 -22.27 8.57
CA PRO A 227 36.92 -23.58 8.94
C PRO A 227 35.71 -24.50 8.96
N LYS A 228 35.74 -25.55 8.14
CA LYS A 228 34.68 -26.57 8.13
C LYS A 228 34.34 -26.85 9.56
N PRO A 229 33.07 -26.80 9.97
CA PRO A 229 32.71 -27.21 11.30
C PRO A 229 33.32 -28.58 11.48
N ALA A 230 34.16 -28.74 12.50
CA ALA A 230 34.79 -30.01 12.78
C ALA A 230 33.67 -31.05 12.91
N ASP A 231 33.61 -31.95 11.94
CA ASP A 231 32.51 -32.89 11.71
C ASP A 231 32.34 -33.95 12.82
N ASP A 232 32.86 -33.69 14.02
CA ASP A 232 32.89 -34.67 15.10
C ASP A 232 32.52 -34.16 16.51
N VAL A 233 31.87 -33.02 16.61
CA VAL A 233 31.35 -32.59 17.92
C VAL A 233 29.92 -33.06 18.07
N SER A 234 29.70 -34.05 18.96
CA SER A 234 28.38 -34.59 19.23
C SER A 234 27.38 -33.50 19.67
N ILE A 235 26.11 -33.70 19.43
CA ILE A 235 25.05 -32.75 19.83
C ILE A 235 25.12 -32.47 21.33
N SER A 236 25.49 -33.48 22.14
CA SER A 236 25.67 -33.37 23.59
C SER A 236 26.80 -32.41 23.97
N GLU A 237 27.94 -32.44 23.26
CA GLU A 237 29.05 -31.50 23.50
C GLU A 237 28.71 -30.07 23.06
N ARG A 238 27.94 -29.91 21.99
CA ARG A 238 27.45 -28.59 21.57
C ARG A 238 26.50 -27.99 22.61
N LEU A 239 25.61 -28.79 23.15
CA LEU A 239 24.70 -28.38 24.24
C LEU A 239 25.46 -28.07 25.52
N ALA A 240 26.49 -28.86 25.90
CA ALA A 240 27.33 -28.61 27.07
C ALA A 240 28.07 -27.26 26.93
N ARG A 241 28.70 -26.98 25.79
CA ARG A 241 29.37 -25.69 25.52
C ARG A 241 28.42 -24.50 25.48
N TRP A 242 27.18 -24.73 25.09
CA TRP A 242 26.14 -23.68 25.12
C TRP A 242 25.73 -23.41 26.58
N ALA A 243 25.47 -24.48 27.37
CA ALA A 243 25.09 -24.37 28.78
C ALA A 243 26.18 -23.68 29.60
N ASP A 244 27.46 -24.05 29.40
CA ASP A 244 28.58 -23.40 30.05
C ASP A 244 28.67 -21.90 29.77
N ARG A 245 28.38 -21.47 28.53
CA ARG A 245 28.36 -20.06 28.14
C ARG A 245 27.21 -19.25 28.75
N VAL A 246 26.08 -19.92 29.01
CA VAL A 246 24.88 -19.26 29.55
C VAL A 246 24.92 -19.24 31.08
N LEU A 247 25.50 -20.25 31.73
CA LEU A 247 25.53 -20.38 33.18
C LEU A 247 26.76 -19.75 33.83
N SER A 248 27.78 -19.38 33.07
CA SER A 248 29.00 -18.71 33.56
C SER A 248 28.97 -17.17 33.46
N ARG A 249 27.78 -16.57 33.28
CA ARG A 249 27.55 -15.12 33.32
C ARG A 249 26.83 -14.67 34.56
#